data_f235a9a743a62ddaad6c2da530beaf5b
#
_entry.id   f235a9a743a62ddaad6c2da530beaf5b
#
_cell.length_a   1.000
_cell.length_b   1.000
_cell.length_c   1.000
_cell.angle_alpha   90.00
_cell.angle_beta   90.00
_cell.angle_gamma   90.00
#
_symmetry.space_group_name_H-M   'P 1'
#
loop_
_entity.id
_entity.type
_entity.pdbx_description
1 polymer ?
#
loop_
_entity_poly.entity_id
_entity_poly.type
_entity_poly.pdbx_seq_one_letter_code
_entity_poly.pdbx_strand_id
1 'polypeptide(L)'
;MNAATIFARNRAYWTRRAAGYSQVNRRELNGTRQRRAWKDDLCGTLLAHFRAREPQSVRVLDIGTGPGFFATLLAEAGFRVTAIDLTSSMLDEARRNAGPLAERIVFAEMNAEQLSFDDASFDAVVSRNLTWNLPRPELAYREWSRVLVPGGILLNYDANWYRYLFDQTARVAWDEDRERSAALSVCDDNVGEGFDAMENIARSVPLSRAVRPEWDASALAALGMSVSSDLSVWERVWMRDEKICMGSTPLFRVLAVKQ
;
A
#
# COMPACT_ATOMS: atom_id res chain seq x y z
N MET A 1 19.54 10.41 9.06
CA MET A 1 18.57 10.30 10.19
C MET A 1 18.52 8.85 10.59
N ASN A 2 18.38 8.51 11.88
CA ASN A 2 18.26 7.10 12.30
C ASN A 2 16.80 6.59 12.15
N ALA A 3 16.62 5.27 12.10
CA ALA A 3 15.32 4.64 11.88
C ALA A 3 14.25 5.04 12.91
N ALA A 4 14.61 5.17 14.19
CA ALA A 4 13.67 5.56 15.24
C ALA A 4 13.12 6.99 15.03
N THR A 5 13.97 7.91 14.58
CA THR A 5 13.55 9.29 14.27
C THR A 5 12.64 9.33 13.04
N ILE A 6 12.94 8.54 11.99
CA ILE A 6 12.08 8.44 10.80
C ILE A 6 10.71 7.88 11.19
N PHE A 7 10.70 6.83 12.00
CA PHE A 7 9.49 6.19 12.51
C PHE A 7 8.59 7.17 13.28
N ALA A 8 9.18 7.94 14.21
CA ALA A 8 8.44 8.95 14.98
C ALA A 8 7.84 10.05 14.07
N ARG A 9 8.58 10.50 13.06
CA ARG A 9 8.10 11.49 12.08
C ARG A 9 6.98 10.95 11.21
N ASN A 10 7.11 9.72 10.72
CA ASN A 10 6.06 9.01 9.99
C ASN A 10 4.78 8.94 10.81
N ARG A 11 4.88 8.47 12.05
CA ARG A 11 3.74 8.37 12.97
C ARG A 11 3.05 9.73 13.15
N ALA A 12 3.81 10.77 13.45
CA ALA A 12 3.28 12.12 13.64
C ALA A 12 2.63 12.69 12.36
N TYR A 13 3.24 12.45 11.20
CA TYR A 13 2.69 12.88 9.92
C TYR A 13 1.36 12.18 9.61
N TRP A 14 1.32 10.85 9.63
CA TRP A 14 0.13 10.09 9.29
C TRP A 14 -1.01 10.27 10.31
N THR A 15 -0.68 10.50 11.59
CA THR A 15 -1.67 10.88 12.59
C THR A 15 -2.41 12.16 12.20
N ARG A 16 -1.67 13.20 11.76
CA ARG A 16 -2.28 14.48 11.30
C ARG A 16 -3.03 14.33 9.97
N ARG A 17 -2.55 13.48 9.08
CA ARG A 17 -3.12 13.31 7.73
C ARG A 17 -4.32 12.37 7.68
N ALA A 18 -4.63 11.64 8.76
CA ALA A 18 -5.62 10.56 8.75
C ALA A 18 -6.97 10.99 8.15
N ALA A 19 -7.57 12.06 8.64
CA ALA A 19 -8.88 12.53 8.16
C ALA A 19 -8.85 12.96 6.68
N GLY A 20 -7.81 13.70 6.26
CA GLY A 20 -7.67 14.15 4.87
C GLY A 20 -7.41 12.98 3.91
N TYR A 21 -6.53 12.06 4.30
CA TYR A 21 -6.25 10.86 3.50
C TYR A 21 -7.45 9.91 3.43
N SER A 22 -8.26 9.85 4.50
CA SER A 22 -9.52 9.12 4.51
C SER A 22 -10.52 9.64 3.46
N GLN A 23 -10.54 10.95 3.17
CA GLN A 23 -11.41 11.52 2.14
C GLN A 23 -11.05 10.99 0.74
N VAL A 24 -9.75 10.84 0.44
CA VAL A 24 -9.26 10.25 -0.81
C VAL A 24 -9.76 8.82 -0.93
N ASN A 25 -9.51 8.00 0.09
CA ASN A 25 -9.96 6.60 0.12
C ASN A 25 -11.47 6.43 0.00
N ARG A 26 -12.26 7.32 0.62
CA ARG A 26 -13.72 7.31 0.46
C ARG A 26 -14.16 7.61 -0.96
N ARG A 27 -13.49 8.53 -1.66
CA ARG A 27 -13.78 8.77 -3.09
C ARG A 27 -13.55 7.50 -3.92
N GLU A 28 -12.44 6.80 -3.68
CA GLU A 28 -12.12 5.53 -4.34
C GLU A 28 -13.16 4.43 -4.01
N LEU A 29 -13.52 4.28 -2.72
CA LEU A 29 -14.52 3.28 -2.27
C LEU A 29 -15.93 3.57 -2.80
N ASN A 30 -16.32 4.83 -2.94
CA ASN A 30 -17.62 5.24 -3.44
C ASN A 30 -17.69 5.23 -4.98
N GLY A 31 -16.56 5.30 -5.66
CA GLY A 31 -16.46 5.23 -7.09
C GLY A 31 -16.70 3.83 -7.63
N THR A 32 -17.92 3.54 -8.12
CA THR A 32 -18.34 2.19 -8.54
C THR A 32 -17.36 1.52 -9.49
N ARG A 33 -16.85 2.25 -10.48
CA ARG A 33 -15.88 1.72 -11.46
C ARG A 33 -14.53 1.44 -10.83
N GLN A 34 -13.99 2.37 -10.05
CA GLN A 34 -12.67 2.23 -9.42
C GLN A 34 -12.68 1.15 -8.36
N ARG A 35 -13.71 1.13 -7.48
CA ARG A 35 -13.90 0.08 -6.49
C ARG A 35 -13.94 -1.31 -7.14
N ARG A 36 -14.68 -1.45 -8.26
CA ARG A 36 -14.76 -2.72 -9.00
C ARG A 36 -13.39 -3.11 -9.53
N ALA A 37 -12.67 -2.19 -10.18
CA ALA A 37 -11.34 -2.46 -10.74
C ALA A 37 -10.35 -2.94 -9.67
N TRP A 38 -10.33 -2.29 -8.51
CA TRP A 38 -9.51 -2.73 -7.38
C TRP A 38 -9.94 -4.08 -6.81
N LYS A 39 -11.25 -4.32 -6.71
CA LYS A 39 -11.78 -5.61 -6.24
C LYS A 39 -11.42 -6.74 -7.19
N ASP A 40 -11.55 -6.50 -8.51
CA ASP A 40 -11.19 -7.48 -9.53
C ASP A 40 -9.68 -7.78 -9.51
N ASP A 41 -8.81 -6.79 -9.35
CA ASP A 41 -7.35 -7.01 -9.29
C ASP A 41 -6.93 -7.67 -7.96
N LEU A 42 -7.28 -7.08 -6.82
CA LEU A 42 -6.86 -7.56 -5.49
C LEU A 42 -7.53 -8.88 -5.13
N CYS A 43 -8.86 -8.86 -5.03
CA CYS A 43 -9.61 -10.05 -4.58
C CYS A 43 -9.61 -11.13 -5.65
N GLY A 44 -9.67 -10.76 -6.94
CA GLY A 44 -9.56 -11.71 -8.05
C GLY A 44 -8.24 -12.46 -8.05
N THR A 45 -7.11 -11.78 -7.76
CA THR A 45 -5.79 -12.42 -7.63
C THR A 45 -5.76 -13.42 -6.46
N LEU A 46 -6.29 -13.04 -5.29
CA LEU A 46 -6.35 -13.93 -4.13
C LEU A 46 -7.27 -15.14 -4.37
N LEU A 47 -8.45 -14.91 -4.96
CA LEU A 47 -9.40 -16.00 -5.30
C LEU A 47 -8.80 -16.96 -6.31
N ALA A 48 -8.07 -16.49 -7.30
CA ALA A 48 -7.39 -17.33 -8.28
C ALA A 48 -6.28 -18.17 -7.65
N HIS A 49 -5.51 -17.59 -6.70
CA HIS A 49 -4.45 -18.30 -5.98
C HIS A 49 -5.03 -19.38 -5.05
N PHE A 50 -6.09 -19.06 -4.30
CA PHE A 50 -6.76 -19.94 -3.34
C PHE A 50 -8.02 -20.62 -3.89
N ARG A 51 -8.09 -20.88 -5.21
CA ARG A 51 -9.29 -21.36 -5.92
C ARG A 51 -9.96 -22.62 -5.34
N ALA A 52 -9.23 -23.39 -4.54
CA ALA A 52 -9.76 -24.60 -3.87
C ALA A 52 -10.26 -24.32 -2.45
N ARG A 53 -10.28 -23.05 -2.02
CA ARG A 53 -10.66 -22.65 -0.65
C ARG A 53 -11.78 -21.61 -0.69
N GLU A 54 -12.69 -21.71 0.29
CA GLU A 54 -13.69 -20.67 0.50
C GLU A 54 -13.03 -19.39 1.06
N PRO A 55 -13.43 -18.18 0.62
CA PRO A 55 -12.82 -16.93 1.05
C PRO A 55 -12.73 -16.78 2.59
N GLN A 56 -13.78 -17.19 3.33
CA GLN A 56 -13.82 -17.12 4.80
C GLN A 56 -12.79 -18.03 5.49
N SER A 57 -12.20 -18.99 4.78
CA SER A 57 -11.11 -19.83 5.28
C SER A 57 -9.72 -19.23 5.04
N VAL A 58 -9.61 -18.17 4.24
CA VAL A 58 -8.36 -17.53 3.88
C VAL A 58 -8.10 -16.34 4.82
N ARG A 59 -7.01 -16.40 5.57
CA ARG A 59 -6.57 -15.36 6.52
C ARG A 59 -5.70 -14.36 5.78
N VAL A 60 -6.16 -13.12 5.71
CA VAL A 60 -5.46 -12.04 5.01
C VAL A 60 -5.00 -10.98 6.02
N LEU A 61 -3.73 -10.61 5.97
CA LEU A 61 -3.16 -9.50 6.72
C LEU A 61 -2.98 -8.31 5.78
N ASP A 62 -3.69 -7.22 6.06
CA ASP A 62 -3.55 -5.92 5.37
C ASP A 62 -2.61 -5.04 6.20
N ILE A 63 -1.38 -4.81 5.70
CA ILE A 63 -0.32 -4.09 6.40
C ILE A 63 -0.23 -2.65 5.90
N GLY A 64 -0.31 -1.70 6.85
CA GLY A 64 -0.43 -0.28 6.54
C GLY A 64 -1.79 0.01 5.92
N THR A 65 -2.84 -0.54 6.54
CA THR A 65 -4.21 -0.44 6.02
C THR A 65 -4.68 1.01 5.81
N GLY A 66 -4.04 1.97 6.51
CA GLY A 66 -4.44 3.36 6.49
C GLY A 66 -5.92 3.51 6.84
N PRO A 67 -6.72 4.26 6.04
CA PRO A 67 -8.15 4.40 6.24
C PRO A 67 -8.98 3.17 5.81
N GLY A 68 -8.36 1.99 5.64
CA GLY A 68 -9.05 0.71 5.49
C GLY A 68 -9.52 0.35 4.08
N PHE A 69 -8.90 0.89 3.03
CA PHE A 69 -9.32 0.65 1.66
C PHE A 69 -9.29 -0.84 1.27
N PHE A 70 -8.13 -1.49 1.40
CA PHE A 70 -8.00 -2.92 1.11
C PHE A 70 -8.77 -3.78 2.10
N ALA A 71 -8.68 -3.49 3.40
CA ALA A 71 -9.41 -4.22 4.43
C ALA A 71 -10.92 -4.28 4.15
N THR A 72 -11.52 -3.17 3.70
CA THR A 72 -12.94 -3.10 3.35
C THR A 72 -13.28 -3.98 2.14
N LEU A 73 -12.50 -3.90 1.06
CA LEU A 73 -12.72 -4.72 -0.15
C LEU A 73 -12.59 -6.22 0.13
N LEU A 74 -11.60 -6.58 0.94
CA LEU A 74 -11.34 -7.98 1.34
C LEU A 74 -12.46 -8.54 2.22
N ALA A 75 -12.91 -7.76 3.22
CA ALA A 75 -14.02 -8.16 4.09
C ALA A 75 -15.34 -8.29 3.32
N GLU A 76 -15.59 -7.40 2.35
CA GLU A 76 -16.73 -7.50 1.43
C GLU A 76 -16.66 -8.74 0.55
N ALA A 77 -15.45 -9.15 0.12
CA ALA A 77 -15.24 -10.37 -0.65
C ALA A 77 -15.31 -11.65 0.20
N GLY A 78 -15.48 -11.52 1.52
CA GLY A 78 -15.68 -12.63 2.44
C GLY A 78 -14.39 -13.18 3.08
N PHE A 79 -13.23 -12.59 2.85
CA PHE A 79 -11.98 -13.00 3.48
C PHE A 79 -11.98 -12.76 5.00
N ARG A 80 -11.17 -13.53 5.73
CA ARG A 80 -10.90 -13.29 7.16
C ARG A 80 -9.76 -12.29 7.28
N VAL A 81 -10.08 -11.04 7.61
CA VAL A 81 -9.17 -9.90 7.53
C VAL A 81 -8.65 -9.48 8.89
N THR A 82 -7.33 -9.35 8.99
CA THR A 82 -6.64 -8.57 10.02
C THR A 82 -5.98 -7.38 9.35
N ALA A 83 -6.21 -6.18 9.85
CA ALA A 83 -5.73 -4.92 9.28
C ALA A 83 -4.89 -4.17 10.32
N ILE A 84 -3.65 -3.86 9.98
CA ILE A 84 -2.75 -3.15 10.89
C ILE A 84 -2.30 -1.81 10.31
N ASP A 85 -2.13 -0.84 11.20
CA ASP A 85 -1.50 0.45 10.89
C ASP A 85 -0.64 0.93 12.07
N LEU A 86 0.30 1.82 11.77
CA LEU A 86 1.19 2.43 12.77
C LEU A 86 0.45 3.39 13.71
N THR A 87 -0.73 3.89 13.31
CA THR A 87 -1.45 4.97 13.99
C THR A 87 -2.89 4.59 14.29
N SER A 88 -3.32 4.83 15.53
CA SER A 88 -4.73 4.64 15.93
C SER A 88 -5.68 5.52 15.13
N SER A 89 -5.26 6.75 14.77
CA SER A 89 -6.08 7.66 13.98
C SER A 89 -6.43 7.12 12.59
N MET A 90 -5.50 6.39 11.92
CA MET A 90 -5.81 5.69 10.67
C MET A 90 -6.80 4.54 10.90
N LEU A 91 -6.61 3.76 11.96
CA LEU A 91 -7.52 2.66 12.29
C LEU A 91 -8.92 3.16 12.64
N ASP A 92 -9.05 4.33 13.27
CA ASP A 92 -10.36 4.94 13.54
C ASP A 92 -11.06 5.36 12.26
N GLU A 93 -10.30 5.90 11.28
CA GLU A 93 -10.83 6.17 9.94
C GLU A 93 -11.21 4.86 9.22
N ALA A 94 -10.37 3.82 9.32
CA ALA A 94 -10.64 2.53 8.72
C ALA A 94 -11.96 1.90 9.23
N ARG A 95 -12.21 1.95 10.54
CA ARG A 95 -13.47 1.49 11.13
C ARG A 95 -14.67 2.28 10.60
N ARG A 96 -14.53 3.62 10.53
CA ARG A 96 -15.59 4.48 9.98
C ARG A 96 -15.90 4.17 8.51
N ASN A 97 -14.86 4.00 7.70
CA ASN A 97 -15.00 3.72 6.27
C ASN A 97 -15.56 2.32 5.97
N ALA A 98 -15.18 1.33 6.77
CA ALA A 98 -15.71 -0.02 6.66
C ALA A 98 -17.19 -0.13 7.07
N GLY A 99 -17.68 0.81 7.92
CA GLY A 99 -19.07 0.79 8.39
C GLY A 99 -19.43 -0.54 9.03
N PRO A 100 -20.54 -1.17 8.66
CA PRO A 100 -20.95 -2.47 9.23
C PRO A 100 -19.92 -3.60 9.01
N LEU A 101 -19.08 -3.52 7.98
CA LEU A 101 -18.02 -4.52 7.75
C LEU A 101 -16.90 -4.45 8.80
N ALA A 102 -16.80 -3.36 9.59
CA ALA A 102 -15.78 -3.23 10.62
C ALA A 102 -15.84 -4.35 11.67
N GLU A 103 -17.02 -4.89 11.96
CA GLU A 103 -17.22 -6.02 12.88
C GLU A 103 -16.57 -7.33 12.37
N ARG A 104 -16.27 -7.41 11.08
CA ARG A 104 -15.67 -8.57 10.41
C ARG A 104 -14.16 -8.42 10.21
N ILE A 105 -13.57 -7.30 10.65
CA ILE A 105 -12.16 -6.96 10.48
C ILE A 105 -11.52 -6.82 11.85
N VAL A 106 -10.41 -7.50 12.07
CA VAL A 106 -9.58 -7.31 13.27
C VAL A 106 -8.62 -6.15 13.00
N PHE A 107 -8.77 -5.04 13.72
CA PHE A 107 -7.88 -3.89 13.63
C PHE A 107 -6.88 -3.85 14.78
N ALA A 108 -5.59 -3.68 14.48
CA ALA A 108 -4.53 -3.57 15.49
C ALA A 108 -3.50 -2.48 15.15
N GLU A 109 -3.14 -1.65 16.14
CA GLU A 109 -2.01 -0.73 16.00
C GLU A 109 -0.70 -1.53 16.08
N MET A 110 0.11 -1.48 15.00
CA MET A 110 1.30 -2.30 14.90
C MET A 110 2.31 -1.71 13.92
N ASN A 111 3.59 -1.99 14.17
CA ASN A 111 4.68 -1.64 13.28
C ASN A 111 4.85 -2.71 12.18
N ALA A 112 4.81 -2.29 10.92
CA ALA A 112 5.00 -3.17 9.76
C ALA A 112 6.37 -3.89 9.72
N GLU A 113 7.39 -3.35 10.41
CA GLU A 113 8.74 -3.91 10.50
C GLU A 113 8.92 -4.88 11.69
N GLN A 114 7.91 -5.03 12.54
CA GLN A 114 7.94 -5.90 13.73
C GLN A 114 6.52 -6.35 14.07
N LEU A 115 6.16 -7.53 13.59
CA LEU A 115 4.83 -8.09 13.74
C LEU A 115 4.73 -8.97 14.99
N SER A 116 3.68 -8.75 15.80
CA SER A 116 3.40 -9.54 17.00
C SER A 116 2.54 -10.77 16.70
N PHE A 117 2.67 -11.33 15.49
CA PHE A 117 2.00 -12.57 15.08
C PHE A 117 2.99 -13.73 15.05
N ASP A 118 2.50 -14.93 15.29
CA ASP A 118 3.28 -16.15 15.16
C ASP A 118 3.67 -16.40 13.70
N ASP A 119 4.69 -17.25 13.49
CA ASP A 119 5.06 -17.73 12.17
C ASP A 119 3.88 -18.44 11.49
N ALA A 120 3.77 -18.31 10.18
CA ALA A 120 2.74 -18.98 9.40
C ALA A 120 1.29 -18.73 9.88
N SER A 121 1.00 -17.50 10.35
CA SER A 121 -0.32 -17.10 10.84
C SER A 121 -1.29 -16.71 9.74
N PHE A 122 -0.81 -16.34 8.53
CA PHE A 122 -1.61 -15.82 7.45
C PHE A 122 -1.38 -16.57 6.14
N ASP A 123 -2.44 -16.66 5.35
CA ASP A 123 -2.41 -17.25 4.02
C ASP A 123 -1.99 -16.20 2.97
N ALA A 124 -2.37 -14.93 3.21
CA ALA A 124 -2.00 -13.82 2.36
C ALA A 124 -1.57 -12.60 3.17
N VAL A 125 -0.60 -11.85 2.65
CA VAL A 125 -0.22 -10.50 3.10
C VAL A 125 -0.47 -9.56 1.94
N VAL A 126 -1.14 -8.43 2.21
CA VAL A 126 -1.35 -7.38 1.22
C VAL A 126 -0.89 -6.04 1.78
N SER A 127 -0.43 -5.16 0.90
CA SER A 127 -0.05 -3.79 1.27
C SER A 127 -0.22 -2.86 0.08
N ARG A 128 -0.57 -1.59 0.36
CA ARG A 128 -0.69 -0.54 -0.66
C ARG A 128 -0.05 0.75 -0.17
N ASN A 129 0.84 1.32 -0.99
CA ASN A 129 1.47 2.62 -0.74
C ASN A 129 2.20 2.73 0.62
N LEU A 130 2.85 1.64 1.05
CA LEU A 130 3.50 1.60 2.36
C LEU A 130 5.01 1.43 2.28
N THR A 131 5.51 0.48 1.48
CA THR A 131 6.91 0.05 1.54
C THR A 131 7.90 1.16 1.22
N TRP A 132 7.53 2.08 0.32
CA TRP A 132 8.34 3.25 -0.03
C TRP A 132 8.72 4.10 1.19
N ASN A 133 7.88 4.09 2.24
CA ASN A 133 7.96 4.95 3.42
C ASN A 133 8.65 4.29 4.62
N LEU A 134 9.02 3.03 4.51
CA LEU A 134 9.61 2.28 5.62
C LEU A 134 11.09 2.62 5.82
N PRO A 135 11.53 2.85 7.07
CA PRO A 135 12.95 3.04 7.39
C PRO A 135 13.82 1.80 7.15
N ARG A 136 13.25 0.60 7.31
CA ARG A 136 13.95 -0.69 7.15
C ARG A 136 13.08 -1.69 6.39
N PRO A 137 12.85 -1.46 5.07
CA PRO A 137 11.94 -2.28 4.28
C PRO A 137 12.36 -3.76 4.19
N GLU A 138 13.68 -4.07 4.31
CA GLU A 138 14.16 -5.45 4.37
C GLU A 138 13.65 -6.19 5.61
N LEU A 139 13.57 -5.52 6.76
CA LEU A 139 12.98 -6.11 7.98
C LEU A 139 11.49 -6.33 7.80
N ALA A 140 10.79 -5.39 7.18
CA ALA A 140 9.37 -5.54 6.90
C ALA A 140 9.11 -6.78 6.03
N TYR A 141 9.81 -6.93 4.90
CA TYR A 141 9.64 -8.09 4.04
C TYR A 141 9.99 -9.42 4.72
N ARG A 142 11.01 -9.43 5.60
CA ARG A 142 11.33 -10.61 6.43
C ARG A 142 10.17 -10.98 7.35
N GLU A 143 9.60 -10.01 8.06
CA GLU A 143 8.45 -10.22 8.94
C GLU A 143 7.21 -10.66 8.15
N TRP A 144 6.93 -10.04 7.00
CA TRP A 144 5.81 -10.40 6.14
C TRP A 144 5.96 -11.82 5.59
N SER A 145 7.18 -12.21 5.19
CA SER A 145 7.48 -13.59 4.79
C SER A 145 7.37 -14.57 5.97
N ARG A 146 7.81 -14.18 7.18
CA ARG A 146 7.75 -15.02 8.39
C ARG A 146 6.31 -15.41 8.72
N VAL A 147 5.41 -14.44 8.72
CA VAL A 147 4.00 -14.68 9.09
C VAL A 147 3.18 -15.36 8.01
N LEU A 148 3.66 -15.47 6.78
CA LEU A 148 3.03 -16.24 5.71
C LEU A 148 3.26 -17.74 5.90
N VAL A 149 2.22 -18.54 5.63
CA VAL A 149 2.33 -20.00 5.50
C VAL A 149 3.16 -20.38 4.25
N PRO A 150 3.79 -21.57 4.18
CA PRO A 150 4.28 -22.10 2.92
C PRO A 150 3.16 -22.13 1.87
N GLY A 151 3.46 -21.74 0.64
CA GLY A 151 2.47 -21.53 -0.42
C GLY A 151 1.62 -20.27 -0.27
N GLY A 152 1.81 -19.48 0.79
CA GLY A 152 1.13 -18.20 0.99
C GLY A 152 1.63 -17.12 0.03
N ILE A 153 0.80 -16.09 -0.19
CA ILE A 153 1.03 -15.05 -1.20
C ILE A 153 1.18 -13.67 -0.55
N LEU A 154 2.13 -12.89 -1.07
CA LEU A 154 2.30 -11.46 -0.76
C LEU A 154 1.94 -10.64 -2.00
N LEU A 155 1.06 -9.64 -1.83
CA LEU A 155 0.73 -8.62 -2.84
C LEU A 155 1.11 -7.25 -2.31
N ASN A 156 2.10 -6.61 -2.94
CA ASN A 156 2.48 -5.24 -2.63
C ASN A 156 2.21 -4.33 -3.83
N TYR A 157 1.33 -3.32 -3.63
CA TYR A 157 1.01 -2.29 -4.60
C TYR A 157 1.70 -0.99 -4.18
N ASP A 158 2.64 -0.52 -4.98
CA ASP A 158 3.41 0.68 -4.65
C ASP A 158 3.92 1.39 -5.92
N ALA A 159 4.57 2.53 -5.75
CA ALA A 159 5.19 3.28 -6.84
C ALA A 159 6.50 3.96 -6.41
N ASN A 160 7.20 4.54 -7.36
CA ASN A 160 8.42 5.32 -7.11
C ASN A 160 8.08 6.77 -6.70
N TRP A 161 7.22 6.95 -5.67
CA TRP A 161 6.53 8.20 -5.31
C TRP A 161 7.44 9.42 -5.18
N TYR A 162 8.66 9.24 -4.64
CA TYR A 162 9.57 10.34 -4.34
C TYR A 162 10.92 10.24 -5.07
N ARG A 163 10.98 9.45 -6.14
CA ARG A 163 12.20 9.33 -6.94
C ARG A 163 12.62 10.67 -7.56
N TYR A 164 11.67 11.54 -7.88
CA TYR A 164 11.92 12.89 -8.41
C TYR A 164 12.79 13.77 -7.49
N LEU A 165 12.94 13.41 -6.21
CA LEU A 165 13.85 14.10 -5.28
C LEU A 165 15.33 13.80 -5.55
N PHE A 166 15.62 12.76 -6.34
CA PHE A 166 16.97 12.20 -6.51
C PHE A 166 17.35 11.95 -7.97
N ASP A 167 16.42 12.05 -8.90
CA ASP A 167 16.58 11.74 -10.31
C ASP A 167 16.00 12.89 -11.15
N GLN A 168 16.87 13.51 -11.98
CA GLN A 168 16.48 14.69 -12.76
C GLN A 168 15.42 14.37 -13.81
N THR A 169 15.50 13.19 -14.44
CA THR A 169 14.50 12.77 -15.44
C THR A 169 13.13 12.57 -14.78
N ALA A 170 13.11 11.91 -13.62
CA ALA A 170 11.90 11.75 -12.84
C ALA A 170 11.34 13.11 -12.36
N ARG A 171 12.23 14.08 -12.06
CA ARG A 171 11.81 15.44 -11.67
C ARG A 171 11.09 16.16 -12.81
N VAL A 172 11.65 16.14 -14.00
CA VAL A 172 11.02 16.76 -15.18
C VAL A 172 9.64 16.16 -15.44
N ALA A 173 9.54 14.82 -15.45
CA ALA A 173 8.29 14.13 -15.68
C ALA A 173 7.24 14.43 -14.58
N TRP A 174 7.69 14.58 -13.32
CA TRP A 174 6.83 14.95 -12.19
C TRP A 174 6.31 16.40 -12.34
N ASP A 175 7.17 17.35 -12.77
CA ASP A 175 6.77 18.74 -13.02
C ASP A 175 5.75 18.80 -14.17
N GLU A 176 5.94 18.04 -15.25
CA GLU A 176 4.98 17.92 -16.37
C GLU A 176 3.61 17.39 -15.93
N ASP A 177 3.55 16.45 -14.98
CA ASP A 177 2.29 15.99 -14.41
C ASP A 177 1.57 17.12 -13.66
N ARG A 178 2.29 17.97 -12.92
CA ARG A 178 1.72 19.14 -12.22
C ARG A 178 1.16 20.17 -13.20
N GLU A 179 1.92 20.48 -14.25
CA GLU A 179 1.47 21.38 -15.31
C GLU A 179 0.22 20.85 -16.02
N ARG A 180 0.21 19.56 -16.35
CA ARG A 180 -0.93 18.89 -16.99
C ARG A 180 -2.16 18.90 -16.09
N SER A 181 -2.00 18.60 -14.80
CA SER A 181 -3.09 18.65 -13.82
C SER A 181 -3.71 20.02 -13.72
N ALA A 182 -2.87 21.05 -13.64
CA ALA A 182 -3.31 22.44 -13.59
C ALA A 182 -4.06 22.86 -14.88
N ALA A 183 -3.50 22.54 -16.05
CA ALA A 183 -4.10 22.86 -17.35
C ALA A 183 -5.48 22.20 -17.56
N LEU A 184 -5.67 20.99 -17.01
CA LEU A 184 -6.92 20.24 -17.12
C LEU A 184 -7.86 20.45 -15.93
N SER A 185 -7.49 21.31 -14.96
CA SER A 185 -8.25 21.57 -13.73
C SER A 185 -8.57 20.29 -12.96
N VAL A 186 -7.63 19.33 -12.94
CA VAL A 186 -7.73 18.11 -12.15
C VAL A 186 -7.21 18.38 -10.75
N CYS A 187 -7.96 17.92 -9.74
CA CYS A 187 -7.51 18.02 -8.34
C CYS A 187 -6.25 17.19 -8.12
N ASP A 188 -5.21 17.82 -7.60
CA ASP A 188 -3.93 17.20 -7.34
C ASP A 188 -3.69 17.07 -5.84
N ASP A 189 -3.84 15.86 -5.32
CA ASP A 189 -3.62 15.55 -3.91
C ASP A 189 -2.11 15.50 -3.54
N ASN A 190 -1.20 15.69 -4.53
CA ASN A 190 0.26 15.71 -4.33
C ASN A 190 0.83 17.13 -4.10
N VAL A 191 -0.02 18.12 -4.01
CA VAL A 191 0.35 19.51 -3.69
C VAL A 191 -0.49 20.02 -2.53
N GLY A 192 0.04 20.95 -1.76
CA GLY A 192 -0.69 21.59 -0.67
C GLY A 192 0.01 21.53 0.68
N GLU A 193 -0.71 21.92 1.72
CA GLU A 193 -0.17 22.02 3.07
C GLU A 193 0.30 20.65 3.61
N GLY A 194 1.54 20.64 4.11
CA GLY A 194 2.16 19.43 4.69
C GLY A 194 2.88 18.54 3.69
N PHE A 195 2.85 18.83 2.38
CA PHE A 195 3.59 18.06 1.39
C PHE A 195 5.11 18.10 1.63
N ASP A 196 5.67 19.28 1.96
CA ASP A 196 7.09 19.46 2.32
C ASP A 196 7.53 18.57 3.49
N ALA A 197 6.63 18.35 4.45
CA ALA A 197 6.93 17.48 5.60
C ALA A 197 7.14 16.03 5.16
N MET A 198 6.36 15.54 4.18
CA MET A 198 6.53 14.20 3.64
C MET A 198 7.76 14.10 2.74
N GLU A 199 8.07 15.10 1.92
CA GLU A 199 9.33 15.12 1.17
C GLU A 199 10.56 15.02 2.10
N ASN A 200 10.54 15.73 3.23
CA ASN A 200 11.61 15.66 4.23
C ASN A 200 11.76 14.24 4.84
N ILE A 201 10.67 13.51 5.00
CA ILE A 201 10.71 12.08 5.39
C ILE A 201 11.26 11.25 4.24
N ALA A 202 10.73 11.44 3.03
CA ALA A 202 11.09 10.71 1.83
C ALA A 202 12.59 10.80 1.51
N ARG A 203 13.22 11.97 1.77
CA ARG A 203 14.68 12.13 1.64
C ARG A 203 15.49 11.22 2.56
N SER A 204 14.88 10.70 3.62
CA SER A 204 15.54 9.90 4.66
C SER A 204 15.25 8.40 4.57
N VAL A 205 14.27 7.97 3.76
CA VAL A 205 13.91 6.56 3.59
C VAL A 205 14.63 5.95 2.37
N PRO A 206 15.06 4.68 2.46
CA PRO A 206 15.93 4.09 1.44
C PRO A 206 15.24 3.92 0.08
N LEU A 207 13.95 3.55 0.05
CA LEU A 207 13.27 3.21 -1.20
C LEU A 207 12.89 4.41 -2.06
N SER A 208 12.98 5.63 -1.55
CA SER A 208 12.86 6.83 -2.39
C SER A 208 13.99 6.97 -3.42
N ARG A 209 15.13 6.29 -3.21
CA ARG A 209 16.29 6.28 -4.12
C ARG A 209 16.39 5.00 -4.93
N ALA A 210 15.75 3.93 -4.49
CA ALA A 210 15.81 2.63 -5.14
C ALA A 210 15.07 2.63 -6.48
N VAL A 211 15.48 1.76 -7.38
CA VAL A 211 14.72 1.43 -8.58
C VAL A 211 13.74 0.32 -8.21
N ARG A 212 12.47 0.62 -8.28
CA ARG A 212 11.39 -0.29 -7.93
C ARG A 212 10.53 -0.57 -9.16
N PRO A 213 9.99 -1.79 -9.30
CA PRO A 213 9.92 -2.88 -8.32
C PRO A 213 11.12 -3.84 -8.30
N GLU A 214 12.21 -3.57 -9.04
CA GLU A 214 13.37 -4.48 -9.13
C GLU A 214 14.01 -4.73 -7.77
N TRP A 215 14.10 -3.69 -6.93
CA TRP A 215 14.57 -3.82 -5.55
C TRP A 215 13.67 -4.76 -4.74
N ASP A 216 12.35 -4.58 -4.85
CA ASP A 216 11.36 -5.40 -4.14
C ASP A 216 11.46 -6.87 -4.54
N ALA A 217 11.55 -7.11 -5.86
CA ALA A 217 11.68 -8.46 -6.40
C ALA A 217 12.96 -9.16 -5.89
N SER A 218 14.08 -8.42 -5.90
CA SER A 218 15.37 -8.94 -5.39
C SER A 218 15.33 -9.24 -3.90
N ALA A 219 14.74 -8.34 -3.09
CA ALA A 219 14.64 -8.50 -1.65
C ALA A 219 13.75 -9.71 -1.26
N LEU A 220 12.63 -9.89 -1.96
CA LEU A 220 11.73 -11.03 -1.71
C LEU A 220 12.29 -12.35 -2.24
N ALA A 221 12.97 -12.34 -3.38
CA ALA A 221 13.66 -13.52 -3.91
C ALA A 221 14.79 -14.00 -2.96
N ALA A 222 15.51 -13.07 -2.33
CA ALA A 222 16.51 -13.39 -1.31
C ALA A 222 15.93 -14.06 -0.05
N LEU A 223 14.63 -13.94 0.18
CA LEU A 223 13.88 -14.64 1.23
C LEU A 223 13.32 -16.00 0.77
N GLY A 224 13.70 -16.48 -0.41
CA GLY A 224 13.25 -17.75 -0.97
C GLY A 224 11.84 -17.71 -1.58
N MET A 225 11.31 -16.53 -1.89
CA MET A 225 10.00 -16.39 -2.52
C MET A 225 10.11 -16.43 -4.04
N SER A 226 9.10 -16.97 -4.71
CA SER A 226 8.92 -16.86 -6.16
C SER A 226 8.22 -15.54 -6.48
N VAL A 227 8.85 -14.66 -7.27
CA VAL A 227 8.40 -13.26 -7.43
C VAL A 227 8.05 -12.97 -8.88
N SER A 228 6.97 -12.20 -9.08
CA SER A 228 6.61 -11.57 -10.36
C SER A 228 6.15 -10.13 -10.12
N SER A 229 6.34 -9.27 -11.13
CA SER A 229 5.94 -7.87 -11.08
C SER A 229 5.01 -7.52 -12.24
N ASP A 230 3.98 -6.72 -11.95
CA ASP A 230 3.05 -6.18 -12.94
C ASP A 230 3.21 -4.64 -12.96
N LEU A 231 3.79 -4.14 -14.03
CA LEU A 231 4.07 -2.71 -14.23
C LEU A 231 2.87 -1.95 -14.84
N SER A 232 1.82 -2.66 -15.24
CA SER A 232 0.64 -2.10 -15.88
C SER A 232 -0.63 -2.12 -15.01
N VAL A 233 -0.50 -2.51 -13.73
CA VAL A 233 -1.65 -2.57 -12.82
C VAL A 233 -2.38 -1.23 -12.73
N TRP A 234 -1.66 -0.11 -12.74
CA TRP A 234 -2.22 1.24 -12.73
C TRP A 234 -3.20 1.52 -13.88
N GLU A 235 -3.00 0.92 -15.04
CA GLU A 235 -3.88 1.08 -16.19
C GLU A 235 -5.30 0.55 -15.92
N ARG A 236 -5.39 -0.48 -15.05
CA ARG A 236 -6.65 -1.13 -14.67
C ARG A 236 -7.33 -0.45 -13.48
N VAL A 237 -6.54 -0.04 -12.48
CA VAL A 237 -7.08 0.39 -11.18
C VAL A 237 -7.19 1.90 -11.02
N TRP A 238 -6.43 2.70 -11.79
CA TRP A 238 -6.51 4.15 -11.76
C TRP A 238 -7.56 4.69 -12.71
N MET A 239 -8.28 5.70 -12.26
CA MET A 239 -9.19 6.46 -13.10
C MET A 239 -8.43 7.57 -13.85
N ARG A 240 -9.16 8.31 -14.69
CA ARG A 240 -8.58 9.35 -15.57
C ARG A 240 -7.73 10.37 -14.80
N ASP A 241 -8.23 10.86 -13.67
CA ASP A 241 -7.59 11.95 -12.93
C ASP A 241 -6.29 11.49 -12.28
N GLU A 242 -6.25 10.28 -11.71
CA GLU A 242 -5.01 9.67 -11.18
C GLU A 242 -3.96 9.49 -12.27
N LYS A 243 -4.36 9.04 -13.47
CA LYS A 243 -3.48 8.88 -14.63
C LYS A 243 -2.90 10.22 -15.12
N ILE A 244 -3.63 11.31 -14.96
CA ILE A 244 -3.17 12.66 -15.28
C ILE A 244 -2.18 13.16 -14.23
N CYS A 245 -2.52 13.01 -12.94
CA CYS A 245 -1.75 13.56 -11.83
C CYS A 245 -0.48 12.76 -11.50
N MET A 246 -0.47 11.45 -11.78
CA MET A 246 0.58 10.53 -11.31
C MET A 246 1.18 9.69 -12.44
N GLY A 247 1.02 10.11 -13.70
CA GLY A 247 1.49 9.36 -14.88
C GLY A 247 3.00 9.12 -14.89
N SER A 248 3.79 10.01 -14.29
CA SER A 248 5.24 9.87 -14.13
C SER A 248 5.67 8.86 -13.06
N THR A 249 4.75 8.47 -12.19
CA THR A 249 4.99 7.54 -11.08
C THR A 249 3.99 6.39 -11.08
N PRO A 250 3.93 5.58 -12.16
CA PRO A 250 2.92 4.55 -12.30
C PRO A 250 2.99 3.51 -11.19
N LEU A 251 1.80 3.13 -10.70
CA LEU A 251 1.66 2.07 -9.70
C LEU A 251 2.07 0.73 -10.31
N PHE A 252 2.88 -0.02 -9.58
CA PHE A 252 3.20 -1.42 -9.88
C PHE A 252 2.62 -2.35 -8.81
N ARG A 253 2.50 -3.64 -9.14
CA ARG A 253 2.20 -4.70 -8.20
C ARG A 253 3.33 -5.71 -8.18
N VAL A 254 3.83 -6.04 -7.00
CA VAL A 254 4.70 -7.20 -6.77
C VAL A 254 3.86 -8.32 -6.17
N LEU A 255 3.94 -9.48 -6.78
CA LEU A 255 3.36 -10.72 -6.29
C LEU A 255 4.50 -11.67 -5.93
N ALA A 256 4.51 -12.17 -4.70
CA ALA A 256 5.50 -13.14 -4.25
C ALA A 256 4.82 -14.31 -3.56
N VAL A 257 5.26 -15.54 -3.85
CA VAL A 257 4.75 -16.78 -3.27
C VAL A 257 5.85 -17.39 -2.42
N LYS A 258 5.56 -17.64 -1.14
CA LYS A 258 6.47 -18.32 -0.21
C LYS A 258 6.59 -19.80 -0.58
N GLN A 259 7.84 -20.25 -0.76
CA GLN A 259 8.13 -21.67 -1.04
C GLN A 259 8.04 -22.53 0.22
#